data_542c400fae55737f0f07a56b1c3ac9ba
#
_entry.id   542c400fae55737f0f07a56b1c3ac9ba
#
_cell.length_a   1.000
_cell.length_b   1.000
_cell.length_c   1.000
_cell.angle_alpha   90.00
_cell.angle_beta   90.00
_cell.angle_gamma   90.00
#
_symmetry.space_group_name_H-M   'P 1'
#
loop_
_entity.id
_entity.type
_entity.pdbx_description
1 polymer ?
#
loop_
_entity_poly.entity_id
_entity_poly.type
_entity_poly.pdbx_seq_one_letter_code
_entity_poly.pdbx_strand_id
1 'polypeptide(L)'
;MRVTEYIPGQPCWSELATHDWQGAKRFYHALFGWDMADMALPGSAFSMFTLDGDDLGAIYQVPDVAVDNLKTQWGIYFATDNVDTTIARVLEAGGTLVMGPHDIGHAGRMAQLADPEGARFAVWECKRHIGAKRRHEPGALCWVELASRSPARAHQFYCEVFGWDCRESSNSEMRYCEWLVSGEAHGGMLEMTAEWGEMPPHWMLYFQVLDCDEHAARVEALGGRVCVPPTDIPGVGRFAVLNDPDGGIFSVIALRGS
;
A
#
# COMPACT_ATOMS: atom_id res chain seq x y z
N MET A 1 8.13 13.54 -5.24
CA MET A 1 8.21 14.03 -6.63
C MET A 1 6.86 13.88 -7.34
N ARG A 2 6.53 14.76 -8.30
CA ARG A 2 5.29 14.66 -9.06
C ARG A 2 5.34 13.52 -10.09
N VAL A 3 4.24 12.78 -10.21
CA VAL A 3 4.04 11.69 -11.15
C VAL A 3 2.94 12.09 -12.14
N THR A 4 3.15 11.82 -13.42
CA THR A 4 2.19 12.12 -14.49
C THR A 4 1.63 10.89 -15.17
N GLU A 5 2.26 9.74 -14.98
CA GLU A 5 1.84 8.44 -15.54
C GLU A 5 2.44 7.29 -14.71
N TYR A 6 1.83 6.12 -14.81
CA TYR A 6 2.32 4.85 -14.27
C TYR A 6 2.39 3.82 -15.37
N ILE A 7 3.49 3.08 -15.41
CA ILE A 7 3.58 1.90 -16.27
C ILE A 7 3.00 0.68 -15.55
N PRO A 8 2.50 -0.33 -16.30
CA PRO A 8 1.93 -1.54 -15.70
C PRO A 8 2.89 -2.21 -14.71
N GLY A 9 2.33 -2.64 -13.58
CA GLY A 9 3.07 -3.23 -12.48
C GLY A 9 3.59 -2.24 -11.43
N GLN A 10 3.60 -0.95 -11.68
CA GLN A 10 4.01 0.03 -10.66
C GLN A 10 2.93 0.19 -9.59
N PRO A 11 3.30 0.32 -8.30
CA PRO A 11 2.37 0.77 -7.25
C PRO A 11 1.87 2.17 -7.60
N CYS A 12 0.56 2.34 -7.82
CA CYS A 12 0.01 3.60 -8.32
C CYS A 12 -0.97 4.28 -7.37
N TRP A 13 -1.53 3.57 -6.39
CA TRP A 13 -2.55 4.13 -5.49
C TRP A 13 -2.57 3.38 -4.17
N SER A 14 -2.98 4.05 -3.10
CA SER A 14 -3.25 3.44 -1.82
C SER A 14 -4.59 3.92 -1.25
N GLU A 15 -5.29 3.05 -0.51
CA GLU A 15 -6.62 3.33 -0.01
C GLU A 15 -6.82 2.76 1.38
N LEU A 16 -7.33 3.57 2.30
CA LEU A 16 -7.66 3.15 3.66
C LEU A 16 -9.15 2.81 3.75
N ALA A 17 -9.45 1.56 4.05
CA ALA A 17 -10.75 1.14 4.53
C ALA A 17 -10.79 1.30 6.06
N THR A 18 -11.74 2.05 6.63
CA THR A 18 -11.81 2.32 8.08
C THR A 18 -13.22 2.29 8.60
N HIS A 19 -13.40 1.95 9.88
CA HIS A 19 -14.68 2.03 10.58
C HIS A 19 -14.91 3.41 11.20
N ASP A 20 -13.86 4.22 11.40
CA ASP A 20 -13.96 5.62 11.86
C ASP A 20 -13.38 6.58 10.83
N TRP A 21 -14.12 6.81 9.75
CA TRP A 21 -13.72 7.71 8.66
C TRP A 21 -13.37 9.13 9.13
N GLN A 22 -14.15 9.68 10.08
CA GLN A 22 -13.90 11.01 10.63
C GLN A 22 -12.66 11.05 11.53
N GLY A 23 -12.47 10.02 12.37
CA GLY A 23 -11.28 9.89 13.21
C GLY A 23 -10.02 9.72 12.40
N ALA A 24 -10.05 8.85 11.39
CA ALA A 24 -8.92 8.63 10.51
C ALA A 24 -8.54 9.90 9.71
N LYS A 25 -9.51 10.68 9.21
CA LYS A 25 -9.24 11.99 8.57
C LYS A 25 -8.47 12.92 9.51
N ARG A 26 -8.91 13.06 10.76
CA ARG A 26 -8.22 13.90 11.76
C ARG A 26 -6.81 13.38 12.06
N PHE A 27 -6.68 12.08 12.21
CA PHE A 27 -5.40 11.42 12.51
C PHE A 27 -4.36 11.67 11.41
N TYR A 28 -4.68 11.33 10.16
CA TYR A 28 -3.75 11.47 9.04
C TYR A 28 -3.46 12.93 8.67
N HIS A 29 -4.42 13.83 8.82
CA HIS A 29 -4.16 15.26 8.73
C HIS A 29 -3.17 15.74 9.79
N ALA A 30 -3.38 15.37 11.06
CA ALA A 30 -2.48 15.76 12.14
C ALA A 30 -1.10 15.12 11.99
N LEU A 31 -1.00 13.89 11.48
CA LEU A 31 0.26 13.15 11.37
C LEU A 31 1.12 13.63 10.20
N PHE A 32 0.54 13.71 9.00
CA PHE A 32 1.26 13.99 7.75
C PHE A 32 0.98 15.38 7.16
N GLY A 33 0.01 16.12 7.69
CA GLY A 33 -0.44 17.38 7.11
C GLY A 33 -1.29 17.22 5.85
N TRP A 34 -1.82 16.00 5.58
CA TRP A 34 -2.66 15.78 4.40
C TRP A 34 -3.98 16.55 4.49
N ASP A 35 -4.37 17.16 3.38
CA ASP A 35 -5.72 17.68 3.22
C ASP A 35 -6.69 16.60 2.76
N MET A 36 -7.99 16.84 2.96
CA MET A 36 -9.05 15.88 2.63
C MET A 36 -10.06 16.52 1.70
N ALA A 37 -10.24 15.94 0.52
CA ALA A 37 -11.27 16.33 -0.42
C ALA A 37 -12.42 15.31 -0.37
N ASP A 38 -13.54 15.68 0.26
CA ASP A 38 -14.72 14.82 0.36
C ASP A 38 -15.40 14.68 -1.00
N MET A 39 -15.69 13.44 -1.40
CA MET A 39 -16.36 13.12 -2.65
C MET A 39 -17.85 12.86 -2.40
N ALA A 40 -18.69 13.48 -3.20
CA ALA A 40 -20.14 13.26 -3.15
C ALA A 40 -20.51 11.93 -3.82
N LEU A 41 -20.34 10.82 -3.11
CA LEU A 41 -20.76 9.49 -3.56
C LEU A 41 -22.03 9.09 -2.81
N PRO A 42 -23.15 8.79 -3.50
CA PRO A 42 -24.39 8.39 -2.84
C PRO A 42 -24.19 7.16 -1.95
N GLY A 43 -24.50 7.29 -0.66
CA GLY A 43 -24.44 6.18 0.31
C GLY A 43 -23.04 5.74 0.76
N SER A 44 -22.01 6.51 0.43
CA SER A 44 -20.62 6.21 0.83
C SER A 44 -19.90 7.45 1.33
N ALA A 45 -19.25 7.34 2.48
CA ALA A 45 -18.29 8.33 2.96
C ALA A 45 -16.93 8.02 2.34
N PHE A 46 -16.49 8.88 1.44
CA PHE A 46 -15.25 8.73 0.68
C PHE A 46 -14.53 10.07 0.57
N SER A 47 -13.23 10.09 0.81
CA SER A 47 -12.39 11.27 0.61
C SER A 47 -11.09 10.93 -0.08
N MET A 48 -10.57 11.88 -0.83
CA MET A 48 -9.22 11.84 -1.35
C MET A 48 -8.25 12.42 -0.32
N PHE A 49 -7.14 11.75 -0.06
CA PHE A 49 -5.98 12.36 0.60
C PHE A 49 -5.23 13.21 -0.42
N THR A 50 -4.91 14.44 -0.07
CA THR A 50 -4.16 15.34 -0.95
C THR A 50 -2.99 16.00 -0.22
N LEU A 51 -1.94 16.34 -0.97
CA LEU A 51 -0.80 17.13 -0.52
C LEU A 51 -0.57 18.24 -1.54
N ASP A 52 -0.65 19.52 -1.12
CA ASP A 52 -0.61 20.67 -1.99
C ASP A 52 -1.59 20.60 -3.18
N GLY A 53 -2.75 19.97 -2.98
CA GLY A 53 -3.79 19.80 -3.99
C GLY A 53 -3.56 18.62 -4.95
N ASP A 54 -2.49 17.87 -4.83
CA ASP A 54 -2.20 16.66 -5.61
C ASP A 54 -2.74 15.41 -4.87
N ASP A 55 -3.43 14.52 -5.55
CA ASP A 55 -3.97 13.27 -4.99
C ASP A 55 -2.84 12.33 -4.54
N LEU A 56 -2.97 11.76 -3.33
CA LEU A 56 -2.03 10.78 -2.77
C LEU A 56 -2.63 9.40 -2.62
N GLY A 57 -3.88 9.32 -2.26
CA GLY A 57 -4.60 8.11 -1.90
C GLY A 57 -6.04 8.44 -1.53
N ALA A 58 -6.77 7.46 -1.01
CA ALA A 58 -8.14 7.66 -0.58
C ALA A 58 -8.42 7.02 0.78
N ILE A 59 -9.56 7.39 1.34
CA ILE A 59 -10.12 6.83 2.55
C ILE A 59 -11.62 6.65 2.38
N TYR A 60 -12.15 5.51 2.80
CA TYR A 60 -13.59 5.27 2.82
C TYR A 60 -14.06 4.59 4.09
N GLN A 61 -15.33 4.89 4.45
CA GLN A 61 -16.03 4.22 5.54
C GLN A 61 -16.42 2.82 5.12
N VAL A 62 -16.00 1.82 5.88
CA VAL A 62 -16.51 0.46 5.74
C VAL A 62 -18.00 0.46 6.11
N PRO A 63 -18.91 -0.05 5.25
CA PRO A 63 -20.32 -0.13 5.59
C PRO A 63 -20.57 -1.01 6.81
N ASP A 64 -21.48 -0.62 7.72
CA ASP A 64 -21.85 -1.38 8.92
C ASP A 64 -22.41 -2.77 8.61
N VAL A 65 -22.96 -2.94 7.42
CA VAL A 65 -23.51 -4.22 6.91
C VAL A 65 -22.49 -4.99 6.07
N ALA A 66 -21.23 -4.58 6.06
CA ALA A 66 -20.20 -5.30 5.32
C ALA A 66 -20.05 -6.71 5.86
N VAL A 67 -20.21 -7.66 4.97
CA VAL A 67 -20.04 -9.08 5.20
C VAL A 67 -18.60 -9.31 5.67
N ASP A 68 -18.47 -10.09 6.77
CA ASP A 68 -17.21 -10.67 7.22
C ASP A 68 -16.11 -9.75 7.72
N ASN A 69 -16.24 -9.22 8.96
CA ASN A 69 -15.11 -8.76 9.80
C ASN A 69 -14.00 -7.99 9.06
N LEU A 70 -14.35 -7.16 8.08
CA LEU A 70 -13.38 -6.33 7.36
C LEU A 70 -12.75 -5.38 8.38
N LYS A 71 -11.49 -5.62 8.71
CA LYS A 71 -10.74 -4.76 9.62
C LYS A 71 -10.32 -3.49 8.91
N THR A 72 -10.10 -2.42 9.67
CA THR A 72 -9.43 -1.23 9.16
C THR A 72 -8.07 -1.63 8.59
N GLN A 73 -7.84 -1.28 7.33
CA GLN A 73 -6.63 -1.68 6.60
C GLN A 73 -6.31 -0.76 5.43
N TRP A 74 -5.03 -0.60 5.19
CA TRP A 74 -4.51 -0.03 3.96
C TRP A 74 -4.48 -1.07 2.83
N GLY A 75 -4.92 -0.67 1.64
CA GLY A 75 -4.81 -1.43 0.40
C GLY A 75 -3.86 -0.76 -0.57
N ILE A 76 -3.17 -1.57 -1.38
CA ILE A 76 -2.29 -1.12 -2.46
C ILE A 76 -2.88 -1.47 -3.81
N TYR A 77 -2.73 -0.58 -4.78
CA TYR A 77 -3.10 -0.77 -6.16
C TYR A 77 -1.88 -0.73 -7.07
N PHE A 78 -1.80 -1.68 -7.98
CA PHE A 78 -0.81 -1.71 -9.04
C PHE A 78 -1.44 -1.31 -10.38
N ALA A 79 -0.74 -0.49 -11.14
CA ALA A 79 -1.19 -0.06 -12.47
C ALA A 79 -1.27 -1.25 -13.43
N THR A 80 -2.28 -1.23 -14.29
CA THR A 80 -2.41 -2.21 -15.38
C THR A 80 -3.00 -1.56 -16.62
N ASP A 81 -2.64 -2.08 -17.79
CA ASP A 81 -3.24 -1.67 -19.06
C ASP A 81 -4.64 -2.26 -19.28
N ASN A 82 -4.93 -3.42 -18.64
CA ASN A 82 -6.21 -4.10 -18.80
C ASN A 82 -6.52 -4.98 -17.57
N VAL A 83 -7.56 -4.60 -16.84
CA VAL A 83 -7.99 -5.30 -15.61
C VAL A 83 -8.41 -6.73 -15.91
N ASP A 84 -9.18 -6.99 -16.97
CA ASP A 84 -9.70 -8.32 -17.27
C ASP A 84 -8.57 -9.30 -17.62
N THR A 85 -7.58 -8.85 -18.41
CA THR A 85 -6.38 -9.64 -18.72
C THR A 85 -5.56 -9.93 -17.46
N THR A 86 -5.40 -8.95 -16.55
CA THR A 86 -4.66 -9.15 -15.31
C THR A 86 -5.39 -10.13 -14.37
N ILE A 87 -6.73 -10.05 -14.28
CA ILE A 87 -7.53 -11.05 -13.55
C ILE A 87 -7.26 -12.45 -14.09
N ALA A 88 -7.28 -12.64 -15.41
CA ALA A 88 -7.03 -13.93 -16.03
C ALA A 88 -5.63 -14.49 -15.64
N ARG A 89 -4.58 -13.66 -15.73
CA ARG A 89 -3.21 -14.04 -15.31
C ARG A 89 -3.14 -14.41 -13.83
N VAL A 90 -3.80 -13.62 -12.96
CA VAL A 90 -3.86 -13.92 -11.51
C VAL A 90 -4.49 -15.28 -11.24
N LEU A 91 -5.61 -15.59 -11.90
CA LEU A 91 -6.30 -16.87 -11.74
C LEU A 91 -5.46 -18.04 -12.27
N GLU A 92 -4.81 -17.87 -13.42
CA GLU A 92 -3.90 -18.88 -14.02
C GLU A 92 -2.68 -19.13 -13.12
N ALA A 93 -2.14 -18.09 -12.48
CA ALA A 93 -1.02 -18.20 -11.54
C ALA A 93 -1.42 -18.69 -10.13
N GLY A 94 -2.69 -19.04 -9.92
CA GLY A 94 -3.21 -19.61 -8.67
C GLY A 94 -3.61 -18.59 -7.60
N GLY A 95 -3.76 -17.32 -7.97
CA GLY A 95 -4.39 -16.30 -7.13
C GLY A 95 -5.91 -16.33 -7.21
N THR A 96 -6.58 -15.37 -6.61
CA THR A 96 -8.04 -15.29 -6.56
C THR A 96 -8.56 -13.89 -6.87
N LEU A 97 -9.76 -13.83 -7.47
CA LEU A 97 -10.54 -12.60 -7.59
C LEU A 97 -11.35 -12.40 -6.31
N VAL A 98 -11.08 -11.30 -5.59
CA VAL A 98 -11.78 -10.96 -4.35
C VAL A 98 -13.00 -10.09 -4.62
N MET A 99 -12.86 -9.08 -5.49
CA MET A 99 -13.95 -8.17 -5.84
C MET A 99 -13.73 -7.56 -7.23
N GLY A 100 -14.83 -7.32 -7.93
CA GLY A 100 -14.80 -6.68 -9.25
C GLY A 100 -14.90 -7.67 -10.42
N PRO A 101 -14.51 -7.27 -11.66
CA PRO A 101 -14.03 -5.91 -11.99
C PRO A 101 -15.13 -4.85 -11.90
N HIS A 102 -14.76 -3.62 -11.51
CA HIS A 102 -15.69 -2.50 -11.41
C HIS A 102 -15.20 -1.28 -12.20
N ASP A 103 -16.08 -0.66 -12.97
CA ASP A 103 -15.85 0.63 -13.58
C ASP A 103 -16.12 1.74 -12.56
N ILE A 104 -15.13 2.58 -12.31
CA ILE A 104 -15.22 3.76 -11.44
C ILE A 104 -15.46 5.00 -12.31
N GLY A 105 -16.61 5.01 -12.98
CA GLY A 105 -17.02 6.08 -13.87
C GLY A 105 -15.97 6.43 -14.92
N HIS A 106 -15.60 7.71 -14.96
CA HIS A 106 -14.56 8.21 -15.87
C HIS A 106 -13.15 8.13 -15.27
N ALA A 107 -13.00 7.73 -14.00
CA ALA A 107 -11.70 7.66 -13.33
C ALA A 107 -10.86 6.49 -13.86
N GLY A 108 -11.43 5.30 -13.87
CA GLY A 108 -10.74 4.09 -14.28
C GLY A 108 -11.56 2.83 -14.08
N ARG A 109 -10.90 1.68 -14.08
CA ARG A 109 -11.46 0.36 -13.80
C ARG A 109 -10.56 -0.36 -12.80
N MET A 110 -11.13 -1.13 -11.89
CA MET A 110 -10.37 -1.80 -10.83
C MET A 110 -10.86 -3.20 -10.53
N ALA A 111 -9.99 -4.01 -9.93
CA ALA A 111 -10.36 -5.25 -9.26
C ALA A 111 -9.50 -5.44 -8.00
N GLN A 112 -10.07 -6.09 -6.98
CA GLN A 112 -9.32 -6.56 -5.82
C GLN A 112 -9.02 -8.04 -5.99
N LEU A 113 -7.80 -8.41 -5.71
CA LEU A 113 -7.20 -9.71 -5.96
C LEU A 113 -6.47 -10.19 -4.71
N ALA A 114 -6.17 -11.48 -4.66
CA ALA A 114 -5.23 -12.02 -3.68
C ALA A 114 -4.27 -12.98 -4.38
N ASP A 115 -3.03 -12.97 -3.92
CA ASP A 115 -2.02 -13.92 -4.36
C ASP A 115 -2.29 -15.34 -3.81
N PRO A 116 -1.50 -16.36 -4.19
CA PRO A 116 -1.72 -17.73 -3.73
C PRO A 116 -1.54 -17.96 -2.22
N GLU A 117 -0.96 -17.00 -1.48
CA GLU A 117 -0.84 -17.03 -0.03
C GLU A 117 -1.94 -16.20 0.67
N GLY A 118 -2.78 -15.50 -0.10
CA GLY A 118 -3.87 -14.66 0.41
C GLY A 118 -3.50 -13.20 0.63
N ALA A 119 -2.28 -12.76 0.27
CA ALA A 119 -1.93 -11.34 0.35
C ALA A 119 -2.77 -10.55 -0.65
N ARG A 120 -3.57 -9.60 -0.13
CA ARG A 120 -4.51 -8.80 -0.91
C ARG A 120 -3.83 -7.62 -1.57
N PHE A 121 -4.19 -7.37 -2.82
CA PHE A 121 -3.81 -6.20 -3.59
C PHE A 121 -4.93 -5.84 -4.57
N ALA A 122 -4.86 -4.67 -5.16
CA ALA A 122 -5.77 -4.28 -6.23
C ALA A 122 -5.01 -3.92 -7.51
N VAL A 123 -5.72 -3.91 -8.63
CA VAL A 123 -5.20 -3.40 -9.90
C VAL A 123 -6.05 -2.24 -10.39
N TRP A 124 -5.40 -1.29 -11.04
CA TRP A 124 -6.00 -0.06 -11.55
C TRP A 124 -5.67 0.15 -13.03
N GLU A 125 -6.70 0.14 -13.84
CA GLU A 125 -6.65 0.55 -15.25
C GLU A 125 -7.12 2.00 -15.35
N CYS A 126 -6.18 2.91 -15.58
CA CYS A 126 -6.46 4.33 -15.56
C CYS A 126 -7.25 4.78 -16.80
N LYS A 127 -8.21 5.70 -16.61
CA LYS A 127 -8.85 6.49 -17.67
C LYS A 127 -8.46 7.96 -17.52
N ARG A 128 -9.07 8.67 -16.57
CA ARG A 128 -8.74 10.08 -16.25
C ARG A 128 -7.96 10.25 -14.96
N HIS A 129 -8.01 9.26 -14.07
CA HIS A 129 -7.32 9.29 -12.78
C HIS A 129 -6.14 8.31 -12.82
N ILE A 130 -4.93 8.86 -12.88
CA ILE A 130 -3.71 8.05 -13.00
C ILE A 130 -3.36 7.26 -11.73
N GLY A 131 -3.90 7.66 -10.58
CA GLY A 131 -3.48 7.25 -9.25
C GLY A 131 -2.86 8.41 -8.48
N ALA A 132 -1.93 8.15 -7.57
CA ALA A 132 -1.24 9.16 -6.79
C ALA A 132 -0.38 10.06 -7.67
N LYS A 133 -0.46 11.38 -7.44
CA LYS A 133 0.31 12.37 -8.19
C LYS A 133 1.65 12.73 -7.55
N ARG A 134 1.89 12.23 -6.34
CA ARG A 134 3.12 12.46 -5.56
C ARG A 134 3.64 11.14 -5.01
N ARG A 135 4.95 10.94 -5.13
CA ARG A 135 5.68 9.78 -4.57
C ARG A 135 7.10 10.16 -4.20
N HIS A 136 7.73 9.34 -3.34
CA HIS A 136 9.15 9.48 -2.98
C HIS A 136 9.52 10.88 -2.48
N GLU A 137 8.69 11.41 -1.60
CA GLU A 137 8.92 12.66 -0.88
C GLU A 137 8.19 12.62 0.47
N PRO A 138 8.56 13.47 1.45
CA PRO A 138 7.90 13.49 2.76
C PRO A 138 6.38 13.63 2.65
N GLY A 139 5.65 12.76 3.36
CA GLY A 139 4.20 12.67 3.32
C GLY A 139 3.64 11.86 2.15
N ALA A 140 4.46 11.27 1.28
CA ALA A 140 3.98 10.46 0.16
C ALA A 140 4.43 9.00 0.27
N LEU A 141 3.69 8.09 -0.41
CA LEU A 141 4.08 6.68 -0.54
C LEU A 141 5.43 6.59 -1.25
N CYS A 142 6.40 5.89 -0.65
CA CYS A 142 7.72 5.72 -1.23
C CYS A 142 8.11 4.24 -1.47
N TRP A 143 7.49 3.30 -0.75
CA TRP A 143 7.81 1.89 -0.88
C TRP A 143 6.59 1.02 -0.53
N VAL A 144 6.53 -0.17 -1.13
CA VAL A 144 5.58 -1.22 -0.79
C VAL A 144 6.33 -2.53 -0.56
N GLU A 145 5.90 -3.32 0.40
CA GLU A 145 6.65 -4.52 0.79
C GLU A 145 5.71 -5.69 1.03
N LEU A 146 5.98 -6.80 0.38
CA LEU A 146 5.27 -8.05 0.60
C LEU A 146 5.94 -8.86 1.72
N ALA A 147 5.20 -9.16 2.77
CA ALA A 147 5.58 -10.17 3.74
C ALA A 147 5.01 -11.53 3.28
N SER A 148 5.88 -12.47 2.92
CA SER A 148 5.51 -13.78 2.36
C SER A 148 6.12 -14.93 3.15
N ARG A 149 5.35 -16.02 3.33
CA ARG A 149 5.87 -17.25 3.93
C ARG A 149 6.54 -18.17 2.92
N SER A 150 6.26 -17.96 1.64
CA SER A 150 6.84 -18.72 0.53
C SER A 150 7.39 -17.79 -0.55
N PRO A 151 8.54 -17.10 -0.32
CA PRO A 151 9.09 -16.12 -1.24
C PRO A 151 9.27 -16.63 -2.66
N ALA A 152 9.65 -17.91 -2.83
CA ALA A 152 9.80 -18.51 -4.16
C ALA A 152 8.47 -18.59 -4.93
N ARG A 153 7.37 -18.92 -4.25
CA ARG A 153 6.03 -18.97 -4.84
C ARG A 153 5.51 -17.57 -5.14
N ALA A 154 5.71 -16.63 -4.23
CA ALA A 154 5.35 -15.24 -4.45
C ALA A 154 6.14 -14.64 -5.62
N HIS A 155 7.46 -14.89 -5.70
CA HIS A 155 8.29 -14.48 -6.82
C HIS A 155 7.72 -14.99 -8.16
N GLN A 156 7.46 -16.28 -8.27
CA GLN A 156 6.88 -16.85 -9.49
C GLN A 156 5.57 -16.16 -9.86
N PHE A 157 4.65 -15.99 -8.89
CA PHE A 157 3.34 -15.38 -9.10
C PHE A 157 3.46 -13.95 -9.63
N TYR A 158 4.21 -13.07 -8.96
CA TYR A 158 4.29 -11.65 -9.34
C TYR A 158 5.07 -11.45 -10.66
N CYS A 159 6.07 -12.32 -10.96
CA CYS A 159 6.72 -12.34 -12.28
C CYS A 159 5.74 -12.75 -13.39
N GLU A 160 4.91 -13.77 -13.19
CA GLU A 160 3.92 -14.21 -14.18
C GLU A 160 2.80 -13.18 -14.40
N VAL A 161 2.33 -12.52 -13.32
CA VAL A 161 1.21 -11.57 -13.37
C VAL A 161 1.64 -10.23 -13.96
N PHE A 162 2.73 -9.65 -13.45
CA PHE A 162 3.17 -8.28 -13.76
C PHE A 162 4.45 -8.20 -14.59
N GLY A 163 5.15 -9.31 -14.80
CA GLY A 163 6.45 -9.30 -15.46
C GLY A 163 7.55 -8.66 -14.60
N TRP A 164 7.41 -8.71 -13.27
CA TRP A 164 8.43 -8.18 -12.38
C TRP A 164 9.69 -9.04 -12.38
N ASP A 165 10.84 -8.37 -12.22
CA ASP A 165 12.10 -9.02 -11.86
C ASP A 165 12.35 -8.91 -10.36
N CYS A 166 13.28 -9.72 -9.85
CA CYS A 166 13.69 -9.71 -8.45
C CYS A 166 15.20 -9.52 -8.35
N ARG A 167 15.63 -8.55 -7.56
CA ARG A 167 17.02 -8.38 -7.18
C ARG A 167 17.20 -8.75 -5.72
N GLU A 168 17.88 -9.87 -5.44
CA GLU A 168 18.19 -10.27 -4.07
C GLU A 168 19.19 -9.30 -3.43
N SER A 169 18.90 -8.90 -2.19
CA SER A 169 19.81 -8.09 -1.41
C SER A 169 20.92 -8.96 -0.81
N SER A 170 22.17 -8.65 -1.14
CA SER A 170 23.34 -9.41 -0.67
C SER A 170 23.75 -9.09 0.77
N ASN A 171 23.14 -8.11 1.44
CA ASN A 171 23.62 -7.53 2.70
C ASN A 171 22.69 -7.74 3.90
N SER A 172 21.61 -8.51 3.79
CA SER A 172 20.67 -8.70 4.90
C SER A 172 20.81 -10.09 5.52
N GLU A 173 20.75 -10.17 6.85
CA GLU A 173 20.57 -11.42 7.60
C GLU A 173 19.22 -12.08 7.26
N MET A 174 18.28 -11.32 6.72
CA MET A 174 16.99 -11.78 6.19
C MET A 174 17.04 -11.88 4.68
N ARG A 175 16.38 -12.88 4.12
CA ARG A 175 16.13 -12.96 2.68
C ARG A 175 15.23 -11.80 2.27
N TYR A 176 15.76 -10.90 1.47
CA TYR A 176 15.06 -9.74 0.94
C TYR A 176 15.24 -9.67 -0.58
N CYS A 177 14.15 -9.41 -1.28
CA CYS A 177 14.14 -9.20 -2.72
C CYS A 177 13.54 -7.82 -3.01
N GLU A 178 14.20 -7.05 -3.85
CA GLU A 178 13.63 -5.83 -4.42
C GLU A 178 12.86 -6.18 -5.70
N TRP A 179 11.60 -5.77 -5.77
CA TRP A 179 10.78 -5.90 -6.97
C TRP A 179 11.16 -4.84 -7.99
N LEU A 180 11.53 -5.28 -9.19
CA LEU A 180 11.92 -4.42 -10.29
C LEU A 180 10.81 -4.37 -11.34
N VAL A 181 10.39 -3.15 -11.69
CA VAL A 181 9.50 -2.87 -12.81
C VAL A 181 10.32 -2.13 -13.85
N SER A 182 10.52 -2.72 -15.03
CA SER A 182 11.40 -2.16 -16.09
C SER A 182 12.82 -1.84 -15.59
N GLY A 183 13.35 -2.66 -14.67
CA GLY A 183 14.72 -2.51 -14.12
C GLY A 183 14.85 -1.54 -12.93
N GLU A 184 13.80 -0.82 -12.56
CA GLU A 184 13.79 0.10 -11.42
C GLU A 184 13.07 -0.53 -10.21
N ALA A 185 13.62 -0.34 -9.00
CA ALA A 185 13.03 -0.86 -7.78
C ALA A 185 11.82 -0.02 -7.33
N HIS A 186 10.67 -0.66 -7.14
CA HIS A 186 9.43 -0.02 -6.71
C HIS A 186 8.82 -0.62 -5.44
N GLY A 187 9.39 -1.70 -4.94
CA GLY A 187 8.94 -2.40 -3.76
C GLY A 187 9.90 -3.51 -3.37
N GLY A 188 9.53 -4.27 -2.35
CA GLY A 188 10.33 -5.40 -1.89
C GLY A 188 9.48 -6.56 -1.42
N MET A 189 10.17 -7.64 -1.07
CA MET A 189 9.60 -8.81 -0.44
C MET A 189 10.55 -9.32 0.64
N LEU A 190 10.01 -9.59 1.82
CA LEU A 190 10.71 -10.25 2.91
C LEU A 190 10.09 -11.61 3.23
N GLU A 191 10.92 -12.51 3.75
CA GLU A 191 10.46 -13.81 4.23
C GLU A 191 9.92 -13.70 5.66
N MET A 192 8.68 -14.14 5.86
CA MET A 192 8.08 -14.27 7.19
C MET A 192 8.63 -15.52 7.87
N THR A 193 9.41 -15.32 8.93
CA THR A 193 9.92 -16.40 9.79
C THR A 193 8.86 -16.92 10.76
N ALA A 194 9.19 -17.95 11.54
CA ALA A 194 8.31 -18.46 12.60
C ALA A 194 7.99 -17.41 13.68
N GLU A 195 8.81 -16.38 13.83
CA GLU A 195 8.61 -15.28 14.79
C GLU A 195 7.38 -14.41 14.48
N TRP A 196 6.91 -14.42 13.23
CA TRP A 196 5.68 -13.72 12.81
C TRP A 196 4.39 -14.41 13.32
N GLY A 197 4.50 -15.59 13.97
CA GLY A 197 3.34 -16.31 14.50
C GLY A 197 2.28 -16.59 13.43
N GLU A 198 1.01 -16.33 13.77
CA GLU A 198 -0.16 -16.58 12.89
C GLU A 198 -0.49 -15.41 11.95
N MET A 199 0.38 -14.37 11.84
CA MET A 199 0.14 -13.26 10.93
C MET A 199 0.06 -13.75 9.48
N PRO A 200 -1.00 -13.43 8.73
CA PRO A 200 -1.09 -13.85 7.33
C PRO A 200 -0.12 -13.05 6.44
N PRO A 201 0.27 -13.59 5.28
CA PRO A 201 0.97 -12.83 4.25
C PRO A 201 0.20 -11.57 3.86
N HIS A 202 0.91 -10.47 3.67
CA HIS A 202 0.28 -9.17 3.41
C HIS A 202 1.24 -8.18 2.76
N TRP A 203 0.68 -7.14 2.15
CA TRP A 203 1.40 -5.98 1.67
C TRP A 203 1.47 -4.90 2.75
N MET A 204 2.64 -4.30 2.94
CA MET A 204 2.90 -3.14 3.79
C MET A 204 3.20 -1.92 2.94
N LEU A 205 2.71 -0.75 3.37
CA LEU A 205 2.93 0.54 2.72
C LEU A 205 3.86 1.37 3.59
N TYR A 206 4.84 2.02 2.94
CA TYR A 206 5.79 2.93 3.60
C TYR A 206 5.59 4.34 3.09
N PHE A 207 5.26 5.25 4.00
CA PHE A 207 5.22 6.69 3.73
C PHE A 207 6.55 7.32 4.13
N GLN A 208 7.13 8.13 3.23
CA GLN A 208 8.37 8.81 3.52
C GLN A 208 8.13 9.92 4.55
N VAL A 209 9.06 10.05 5.50
CA VAL A 209 9.06 11.10 6.52
C VAL A 209 10.46 11.69 6.67
N LEU A 210 10.55 12.88 7.25
CA LEU A 210 11.86 13.50 7.54
C LEU A 210 12.50 12.93 8.80
N ASP A 211 11.68 12.61 9.81
CA ASP A 211 12.11 12.06 11.09
C ASP A 211 11.19 10.93 11.54
N CYS A 212 11.72 9.72 11.57
CA CYS A 212 10.98 8.51 11.94
C CYS A 212 10.59 8.49 13.43
N ASP A 213 11.49 8.93 14.32
CA ASP A 213 11.27 8.94 15.77
C ASP A 213 10.20 9.96 16.16
N GLU A 214 10.23 11.16 15.53
CA GLU A 214 9.19 12.16 15.72
C GLU A 214 7.82 11.65 15.29
N HIS A 215 7.71 11.00 14.11
CA HIS A 215 6.44 10.46 13.63
C HIS A 215 5.92 9.32 14.51
N ALA A 216 6.80 8.44 15.00
CA ALA A 216 6.40 7.39 15.94
C ALA A 216 5.83 7.98 17.25
N ALA A 217 6.49 8.99 17.82
CA ALA A 217 6.00 9.69 19.02
C ALA A 217 4.66 10.41 18.76
N ARG A 218 4.50 11.03 17.57
CA ARG A 218 3.23 11.69 17.18
C ARG A 218 2.08 10.70 17.04
N VAL A 219 2.33 9.51 16.49
CA VAL A 219 1.30 8.45 16.39
C VAL A 219 0.77 8.09 17.78
N GLU A 220 1.63 7.89 18.78
CA GLU A 220 1.19 7.60 20.16
C GLU A 220 0.41 8.78 20.77
N ALA A 221 0.88 10.00 20.57
CA ALA A 221 0.20 11.21 21.04
C ALA A 221 -1.19 11.41 20.39
N LEU A 222 -1.41 10.91 19.18
CA LEU A 222 -2.67 10.95 18.45
C LEU A 222 -3.57 9.73 18.72
N GLY A 223 -3.19 8.84 19.68
CA GLY A 223 -3.98 7.68 20.09
C GLY A 223 -3.75 6.42 19.25
N GLY A 224 -2.78 6.44 18.35
CA GLY A 224 -2.31 5.25 17.63
C GLY A 224 -1.32 4.43 18.46
N ARG A 225 -0.64 3.50 17.81
CA ARG A 225 0.31 2.60 18.49
C ARG A 225 1.56 2.35 17.62
N VAL A 226 2.71 2.24 18.27
CA VAL A 226 3.95 1.76 17.66
C VAL A 226 4.00 0.23 17.74
N CYS A 227 3.99 -0.45 16.59
CA CYS A 227 4.07 -1.91 16.48
C CYS A 227 5.53 -2.39 16.39
N VAL A 228 6.33 -1.71 15.58
CA VAL A 228 7.78 -1.88 15.49
C VAL A 228 8.40 -0.52 15.76
N PRO A 229 9.22 -0.37 16.82
CA PRO A 229 9.84 0.92 17.13
C PRO A 229 10.81 1.36 16.04
N PRO A 230 11.14 2.68 15.98
CA PRO A 230 12.11 3.20 15.04
C PRO A 230 13.39 2.39 15.01
N THR A 231 13.67 1.75 13.87
CA THR A 231 14.76 0.79 13.66
C THR A 231 15.56 1.16 12.43
N ASP A 232 16.88 1.11 12.53
CA ASP A 232 17.77 1.41 11.40
C ASP A 232 17.86 0.25 10.41
N ILE A 233 17.73 0.57 9.10
CA ILE A 233 18.09 -0.32 8.01
C ILE A 233 19.43 0.16 7.45
N PRO A 234 20.52 -0.62 7.63
CA PRO A 234 21.84 -0.23 7.19
C PRO A 234 21.90 0.16 5.70
N GLY A 235 22.38 1.35 5.43
CA GLY A 235 22.50 1.87 4.05
C GLY A 235 21.20 2.45 3.45
N VAL A 236 20.04 2.25 4.07
CA VAL A 236 18.73 2.69 3.55
C VAL A 236 18.16 3.86 4.35
N GLY A 237 17.93 3.67 5.64
CA GLY A 237 17.26 4.67 6.47
C GLY A 237 16.79 4.14 7.81
N ARG A 238 15.79 4.79 8.38
CA ARG A 238 15.18 4.43 9.66
C ARG A 238 13.67 4.31 9.50
N PHE A 239 13.08 3.19 9.88
CA PHE A 239 11.66 2.90 9.71
C PHE A 239 10.96 2.56 11.02
N ALA A 240 9.65 2.66 11.04
CA ALA A 240 8.77 2.16 12.09
C ALA A 240 7.49 1.59 11.50
N VAL A 241 6.90 0.59 12.16
CA VAL A 241 5.55 0.07 11.83
C VAL A 241 4.57 0.58 12.87
N LEU A 242 3.50 1.17 12.41
CA LEU A 242 2.57 1.98 13.19
C LEU A 242 1.14 1.53 12.93
N ASN A 243 0.26 1.74 13.92
CA ASN A 243 -1.19 1.62 13.76
C ASN A 243 -1.83 2.97 13.98
N ASP A 244 -2.84 3.29 13.19
CA ASP A 244 -3.78 4.34 13.52
C ASP A 244 -4.72 3.92 14.68
N PRO A 245 -5.52 4.83 15.26
CA PRO A 245 -6.41 4.51 16.37
C PRO A 245 -7.48 3.45 16.09
N ASP A 246 -7.84 3.24 14.82
CA ASP A 246 -8.84 2.26 14.36
C ASP A 246 -8.20 0.91 13.94
N GLY A 247 -6.85 0.81 14.02
CA GLY A 247 -6.08 -0.41 13.78
C GLY A 247 -5.48 -0.55 12.38
N GLY A 248 -5.59 0.47 11.53
CA GLY A 248 -4.95 0.51 10.21
C GLY A 248 -3.43 0.52 10.34
N ILE A 249 -2.78 -0.52 9.81
CA ILE A 249 -1.31 -0.68 9.87
C ILE A 249 -0.67 0.01 8.67
N PHE A 250 0.36 0.80 8.93
CA PHE A 250 1.21 1.44 7.92
C PHE A 250 2.64 1.58 8.46
N SER A 251 3.58 1.84 7.57
CA SER A 251 4.96 2.11 7.95
C SER A 251 5.37 3.52 7.58
N VAL A 252 6.31 4.07 8.32
CA VAL A 252 7.01 5.31 7.96
C VAL A 252 8.50 5.01 7.79
N ILE A 253 9.16 5.75 6.91
CA ILE A 253 10.60 5.63 6.68
C ILE A 253 11.24 6.99 6.43
N ALA A 254 12.32 7.27 7.17
CA ALA A 254 13.23 8.39 6.91
C ALA A 254 14.43 7.83 6.13
N LEU A 255 14.52 8.15 4.84
CA LEU A 255 15.61 7.68 3.97
C LEU A 255 16.90 8.48 4.24
N ARG A 256 18.06 7.82 4.11
CA ARG A 256 19.35 8.52 4.22
C ARG A 256 19.57 9.43 3.02
N GLY A 257 19.79 10.73 3.29
CA GLY A 257 20.13 11.72 2.26
C GLY A 257 18.92 12.32 1.54
N SER A 258 17.73 12.18 2.12
CA SER A 258 16.51 12.88 1.67
C SER A 258 16.37 14.23 2.35
#